data_a0c2160c1b224498abc15dbfc925be0c
#
_entry.id   a0c2160c1b224498abc15dbfc925be0c
#
_cell.length_a   1.000
_cell.length_b   1.000
_cell.length_c   1.000
_cell.angle_alpha   90.00
_cell.angle_beta   90.00
_cell.angle_gamma   90.00
#
_symmetry.space_group_name_H-M   'P 1'
#
loop_
_entity.id
_entity.type
_entity.pdbx_description
1 polymer ?
#
loop_
_entity_poly.entity_id
_entity_poly.type
_entity_poly.pdbx_seq_one_letter_code
_entity_poly.pdbx_strand_id
1 'polypeptide(L)'
;EANQWPSDVRVYFGDGDEFHMGFHFPVMPRVFMSVRREERTPIVEIMQQTPEIPETCQWAIFLRNHDELTLEMVTDEDRDYMYREYAKDPRMKLNLGIRRRLAPLMDSGRRRLELMHSLLFSLPGTPVMYYGDEIGMGDNIFLGDRNGVRTPMQWTPDRNAGFSRADYARLFLPVIADTVYGYQALNVEAQEASAGSLLNWVRELIRARKQHPALWMGKLRFVNPTNRKVMAFVRIAPEETLLCLCNFARGAQPAELDLSSWKGWTPIELFAETPFPVITERPYQLSLGAYGFYWYRLQAPEGGSAS
;
A
#
# COMPACT_ATOMS: atom_id res chain seq x y z
N GLU A 1 -19.28 2.90 -3.76
CA GLU A 1 -18.20 3.90 -3.82
C GLU A 1 -18.73 5.26 -3.35
N ALA A 2 -18.20 5.77 -2.23
CA ALA A 2 -18.56 7.07 -1.67
C ALA A 2 -17.30 7.81 -1.24
N ASN A 3 -16.99 8.92 -1.95
CA ASN A 3 -15.84 9.77 -1.61
C ASN A 3 -16.23 10.71 -0.46
N GLN A 4 -16.32 10.16 0.75
CA GLN A 4 -16.76 10.84 1.96
C GLN A 4 -15.80 10.54 3.12
N TRP A 5 -15.99 11.25 4.24
CA TRP A 5 -15.22 10.99 5.46
C TRP A 5 -15.61 9.62 6.06
N PRO A 6 -14.71 8.91 6.76
CA PRO A 6 -14.98 7.55 7.22
C PRO A 6 -16.20 7.43 8.12
N SER A 7 -16.50 8.44 8.96
CA SER A 7 -17.71 8.48 9.79
C SER A 7 -18.99 8.54 8.96
N ASP A 8 -18.96 9.23 7.82
CA ASP A 8 -20.12 9.36 6.94
C ASP A 8 -20.33 8.07 6.12
N VAL A 9 -19.24 7.45 5.67
CA VAL A 9 -19.29 6.14 4.99
C VAL A 9 -19.76 5.03 5.94
N ARG A 10 -19.43 5.13 7.25
CA ARG A 10 -19.83 4.14 8.27
C ARG A 10 -21.36 3.90 8.27
N VAL A 11 -22.13 4.93 7.99
CA VAL A 11 -23.61 4.85 7.99
C VAL A 11 -24.11 3.83 6.95
N TYR A 12 -23.42 3.71 5.81
CA TYR A 12 -23.84 2.80 4.74
C TYR A 12 -23.65 1.30 5.05
N PHE A 13 -22.95 0.96 6.13
CA PHE A 13 -22.82 -0.43 6.55
C PHE A 13 -24.02 -0.91 7.42
N GLY A 14 -24.83 0.04 7.96
CA GLY A 14 -25.88 -0.28 8.89
C GLY A 14 -25.36 -1.07 10.10
N ASP A 15 -26.08 -2.08 10.51
CA ASP A 15 -25.67 -3.08 11.50
C ASP A 15 -25.02 -4.33 10.85
N GLY A 16 -24.57 -4.19 9.60
CA GLY A 16 -24.02 -5.29 8.78
C GLY A 16 -25.05 -5.87 7.81
N ASP A 17 -26.19 -5.20 7.66
CA ASP A 17 -27.36 -5.60 6.87
C ASP A 17 -27.57 -4.74 5.60
N GLU A 18 -26.73 -3.70 5.40
CA GLU A 18 -26.74 -2.86 4.21
C GLU A 18 -25.58 -3.19 3.28
N PHE A 19 -24.62 -2.26 3.05
CA PHE A 19 -23.45 -2.52 2.23
C PHE A 19 -22.35 -3.24 3.03
N HIS A 20 -21.71 -4.21 2.41
CA HIS A 20 -20.67 -5.01 3.07
C HIS A 20 -19.26 -4.45 2.85
N MET A 21 -19.08 -3.53 1.89
CA MET A 21 -17.77 -2.94 1.57
C MET A 21 -17.91 -1.46 1.19
N GLY A 22 -17.04 -0.63 1.76
CA GLY A 22 -16.93 0.79 1.43
C GLY A 22 -15.47 1.17 1.15
N PHE A 23 -15.22 1.99 0.11
CA PHE A 23 -13.88 2.48 -0.18
C PHE A 23 -13.42 3.51 0.85
N HIS A 24 -12.20 3.31 1.37
CA HIS A 24 -11.58 4.25 2.31
C HIS A 24 -10.77 5.32 1.56
N PHE A 25 -11.48 6.27 0.92
CA PHE A 25 -10.83 7.34 0.16
C PHE A 25 -9.84 8.19 0.97
N PRO A 26 -10.12 8.59 2.22
CA PRO A 26 -9.21 9.46 2.96
C PRO A 26 -7.84 8.86 3.29
N VAL A 27 -7.68 7.53 3.37
CA VAL A 27 -6.38 6.91 3.63
C VAL A 27 -5.45 6.98 2.42
N MET A 28 -6.01 6.91 1.21
CA MET A 28 -5.23 6.87 -0.03
C MET A 28 -4.25 8.05 -0.16
N PRO A 29 -4.67 9.34 -0.18
CA PRO A 29 -3.72 10.45 -0.32
C PRO A 29 -2.73 10.52 0.86
N ARG A 30 -3.14 10.07 2.06
CA ARG A 30 -2.31 10.12 3.26
C ARG A 30 -1.15 9.14 3.23
N VAL A 31 -1.30 8.01 2.56
CA VAL A 31 -0.18 7.09 2.31
C VAL A 31 0.89 7.78 1.45
N PHE A 32 0.50 8.47 0.38
CA PHE A 32 1.43 9.24 -0.46
C PHE A 32 2.06 10.42 0.30
N MET A 33 1.28 11.13 1.12
CA MET A 33 1.79 12.21 1.98
C MET A 33 2.86 11.68 2.94
N SER A 34 2.62 10.56 3.60
CA SER A 34 3.56 9.95 4.54
C SER A 34 4.90 9.62 3.89
N VAL A 35 4.90 9.08 2.67
CA VAL A 35 6.13 8.78 1.94
C VAL A 35 6.90 10.06 1.57
N ARG A 36 6.22 11.13 1.14
CA ARG A 36 6.89 12.38 0.75
C ARG A 36 7.35 13.22 1.95
N ARG A 37 6.58 13.23 3.03
CA ARG A 37 6.96 13.91 4.28
C ARG A 37 7.96 13.12 5.11
N GLU A 38 8.21 11.88 4.75
CA GLU A 38 9.03 10.94 5.52
C GLU A 38 8.51 10.81 6.97
N GLU A 39 7.19 10.73 7.15
CA GLU A 39 6.57 10.61 8.47
C GLU A 39 5.25 9.82 8.45
N ARG A 40 4.93 9.17 9.57
CA ARG A 40 3.74 8.32 9.71
C ARG A 40 2.45 9.06 10.01
N THR A 41 2.54 10.30 10.49
CA THR A 41 1.41 11.06 11.08
C THR A 41 0.16 11.04 10.20
N PRO A 42 0.22 11.30 8.87
CA PRO A 42 -0.97 11.32 8.05
C PRO A 42 -1.76 9.99 8.05
N ILE A 43 -1.06 8.86 8.06
CA ILE A 43 -1.70 7.53 8.09
C ILE A 43 -2.26 7.25 9.48
N VAL A 44 -1.48 7.50 10.53
CA VAL A 44 -1.89 7.20 11.90
C VAL A 44 -3.14 7.98 12.28
N GLU A 45 -3.18 9.28 11.98
CA GLU A 45 -4.32 10.13 12.31
C GLU A 45 -5.61 9.70 11.62
N ILE A 46 -5.57 9.38 10.32
CA ILE A 46 -6.78 8.94 9.62
C ILE A 46 -7.24 7.57 10.08
N MET A 47 -6.31 6.65 10.37
CA MET A 47 -6.68 5.34 10.89
C MET A 47 -7.30 5.41 12.29
N GLN A 48 -6.85 6.35 13.14
CA GLN A 48 -7.45 6.60 14.45
C GLN A 48 -8.83 7.25 14.37
N GLN A 49 -9.12 7.98 13.30
CA GLN A 49 -10.43 8.59 13.02
C GLN A 49 -11.37 7.65 12.26
N THR A 50 -10.89 6.50 11.81
CA THR A 50 -11.70 5.51 11.11
C THR A 50 -12.54 4.75 12.13
N PRO A 51 -13.87 4.80 12.04
CA PRO A 51 -14.75 4.12 13.00
C PRO A 51 -14.70 2.60 12.81
N GLU A 52 -15.04 1.90 13.88
CA GLU A 52 -15.31 0.46 13.79
C GLU A 52 -16.54 0.20 12.92
N ILE A 53 -16.48 -0.88 12.16
CA ILE A 53 -17.56 -1.37 11.28
C ILE A 53 -17.97 -2.77 11.72
N PRO A 54 -19.16 -3.25 11.35
CA PRO A 54 -19.58 -4.62 11.66
C PRO A 54 -18.57 -5.65 11.16
N GLU A 55 -18.40 -6.76 11.88
CA GLU A 55 -17.41 -7.81 11.57
C GLU A 55 -17.62 -8.43 10.18
N THR A 56 -18.85 -8.41 9.68
CA THR A 56 -19.22 -8.88 8.33
C THR A 56 -18.83 -7.90 7.22
N CYS A 57 -18.39 -6.69 7.57
CA CYS A 57 -18.07 -5.61 6.64
C CYS A 57 -16.58 -5.36 6.53
N GLN A 58 -16.14 -4.74 5.43
CA GLN A 58 -14.75 -4.42 5.18
C GLN A 58 -14.58 -3.03 4.56
N TRP A 59 -13.55 -2.31 4.99
CA TRP A 59 -13.03 -1.18 4.24
C TRP A 59 -12.26 -1.68 3.01
N ALA A 60 -12.51 -1.12 1.83
CA ALA A 60 -11.69 -1.34 0.65
C ALA A 60 -10.53 -0.33 0.66
N ILE A 61 -9.32 -0.81 0.80
CA ILE A 61 -8.09 -0.01 0.83
C ILE A 61 -7.42 -0.08 -0.54
N PHE A 62 -7.02 1.05 -1.10
CA PHE A 62 -6.41 1.12 -2.41
C PHE A 62 -5.35 2.23 -2.48
N LEU A 63 -4.37 2.07 -3.37
CA LEU A 63 -3.35 3.08 -3.65
C LEU A 63 -3.74 3.91 -4.86
N ARG A 64 -4.10 3.24 -5.93
CA ARG A 64 -4.54 3.84 -7.18
C ARG A 64 -5.75 3.07 -7.72
N ASN A 65 -6.50 3.74 -8.59
CA ASN A 65 -7.63 3.19 -9.33
C ASN A 65 -7.66 3.78 -10.76
N HIS A 66 -8.77 3.61 -11.45
CA HIS A 66 -9.00 4.10 -12.81
C HIS A 66 -9.25 5.63 -12.89
N ASP A 67 -9.33 6.31 -11.75
CA ASP A 67 -9.54 7.75 -11.63
C ASP A 67 -8.29 8.48 -11.11
N GLU A 68 -8.41 9.76 -10.86
CA GLU A 68 -7.35 10.55 -10.22
C GLU A 68 -7.12 10.12 -8.76
N LEU A 69 -5.91 10.34 -8.26
CA LEU A 69 -5.64 10.37 -6.82
C LEU A 69 -6.34 11.60 -6.27
N THR A 70 -7.57 11.41 -5.75
CA THR A 70 -8.38 12.52 -5.25
C THR A 70 -7.77 13.16 -4.00
N LEU A 71 -7.80 14.47 -3.94
CA LEU A 71 -7.35 15.30 -2.83
C LEU A 71 -8.52 16.09 -2.20
N GLU A 72 -9.75 15.63 -2.40
CA GLU A 72 -10.94 16.27 -1.82
C GLU A 72 -11.00 16.14 -0.31
N MET A 73 -10.48 15.01 0.23
CA MET A 73 -10.50 14.70 1.66
C MET A 73 -9.22 15.10 2.40
N VAL A 74 -8.50 16.09 1.89
CA VAL A 74 -7.35 16.71 2.56
C VAL A 74 -7.56 18.23 2.64
N THR A 75 -6.81 18.91 3.51
CA THR A 75 -6.84 20.38 3.60
C THR A 75 -6.31 21.04 2.33
N ASP A 76 -6.61 22.31 2.11
CA ASP A 76 -6.09 23.07 0.98
C ASP A 76 -4.56 23.13 1.01
N GLU A 77 -3.97 23.30 2.20
CA GLU A 77 -2.52 23.31 2.39
C GLU A 77 -1.89 21.95 1.98
N ASP A 78 -2.49 20.85 2.41
CA ASP A 78 -2.05 19.50 2.05
C ASP A 78 -2.21 19.23 0.55
N ARG A 79 -3.29 19.73 -0.05
CA ARG A 79 -3.53 19.64 -1.50
C ARG A 79 -2.46 20.37 -2.29
N ASP A 80 -2.13 21.60 -1.89
CA ASP A 80 -1.07 22.38 -2.51
C ASP A 80 0.30 21.73 -2.36
N TYR A 81 0.57 21.14 -1.19
CA TYR A 81 1.77 20.33 -0.96
C TYR A 81 1.81 19.13 -1.92
N MET A 82 0.73 18.36 -2.02
CA MET A 82 0.66 17.19 -2.91
C MET A 82 0.82 17.56 -4.37
N TYR A 83 0.24 18.66 -4.83
CA TYR A 83 0.45 19.15 -6.19
C TYR A 83 1.90 19.51 -6.46
N ARG A 84 2.57 20.19 -5.54
CA ARG A 84 3.98 20.57 -5.66
C ARG A 84 4.89 19.35 -5.74
N GLU A 85 4.60 18.31 -4.96
CA GLU A 85 5.41 17.12 -4.89
C GLU A 85 5.16 16.14 -6.05
N TYR A 86 3.92 15.96 -6.47
CA TYR A 86 3.49 14.88 -7.35
C TYR A 86 2.96 15.31 -8.71
N ALA A 87 2.63 16.59 -8.92
CA ALA A 87 2.00 17.09 -10.12
C ALA A 87 2.73 18.33 -10.68
N LYS A 88 4.02 18.19 -10.96
CA LYS A 88 4.89 19.27 -11.46
C LYS A 88 4.46 19.78 -12.85
N ASP A 89 3.85 18.93 -13.67
CA ASP A 89 3.28 19.31 -14.96
C ASP A 89 1.76 19.52 -14.77
N PRO A 90 1.18 20.63 -15.26
CA PRO A 90 -0.26 20.89 -15.17
C PRO A 90 -1.14 19.75 -15.73
N ARG A 91 -0.65 19.02 -16.73
CA ARG A 91 -1.35 17.87 -17.32
C ARG A 91 -1.53 16.70 -16.35
N MET A 92 -0.76 16.66 -15.28
CA MET A 92 -0.90 15.66 -14.21
C MET A 92 -2.07 15.95 -13.29
N LYS A 93 -2.64 17.17 -13.33
CA LYS A 93 -3.78 17.57 -12.51
C LYS A 93 -5.09 17.28 -13.23
N LEU A 94 -6.08 16.84 -12.50
CA LEU A 94 -7.45 16.65 -12.97
C LEU A 94 -8.40 16.83 -11.80
N ASN A 95 -9.44 17.65 -11.94
CA ASN A 95 -10.34 18.01 -10.86
C ASN A 95 -9.55 18.44 -9.61
N LEU A 96 -9.92 17.95 -8.43
CA LEU A 96 -9.15 18.13 -7.19
C LEU A 96 -8.21 16.93 -6.92
N GLY A 97 -7.45 16.50 -7.94
CA GLY A 97 -6.61 15.32 -7.81
C GLY A 97 -5.44 15.24 -8.81
N ILE A 98 -4.76 14.12 -8.77
CA ILE A 98 -3.55 13.84 -9.56
C ILE A 98 -3.77 12.59 -10.39
N ARG A 99 -3.79 12.72 -11.73
CA ARG A 99 -3.97 11.61 -12.66
C ARG A 99 -2.65 10.95 -13.04
N ARG A 100 -2.06 10.26 -12.12
CA ARG A 100 -0.81 9.49 -12.29
C ARG A 100 -0.99 8.07 -11.75
N ARG A 101 -0.28 7.11 -12.32
CA ARG A 101 -0.18 5.74 -11.78
C ARG A 101 0.81 5.66 -10.62
N LEU A 102 0.80 4.54 -9.89
CA LEU A 102 1.63 4.32 -8.72
C LEU A 102 3.13 4.45 -9.02
N ALA A 103 3.62 3.78 -10.06
CA ALA A 103 5.05 3.78 -10.37
C ALA A 103 5.61 5.17 -10.68
N PRO A 104 4.98 6.01 -11.54
CA PRO A 104 5.40 7.38 -11.73
C PRO A 104 5.33 8.25 -10.46
N LEU A 105 4.33 8.06 -9.61
CA LEU A 105 4.22 8.78 -8.32
C LEU A 105 5.38 8.42 -7.38
N MET A 106 5.90 7.20 -7.47
CA MET A 106 7.03 6.73 -6.66
C MET A 106 8.38 6.92 -7.36
N ASP A 107 8.44 7.71 -8.46
CA ASP A 107 9.62 7.92 -9.29
C ASP A 107 10.25 6.58 -9.74
N SER A 108 9.44 5.56 -9.96
CA SER A 108 9.81 4.18 -10.30
C SER A 108 10.79 3.53 -9.32
N GLY A 109 10.90 4.07 -8.11
CA GLY A 109 11.80 3.56 -7.09
C GLY A 109 11.32 2.23 -6.52
N ARG A 110 12.04 1.13 -6.80
CA ARG A 110 11.68 -0.23 -6.39
C ARG A 110 11.32 -0.32 -4.90
N ARG A 111 12.15 0.18 -4.00
CA ARG A 111 11.89 0.14 -2.55
C ARG A 111 10.65 0.93 -2.14
N ARG A 112 10.37 2.05 -2.82
CA ARG A 112 9.15 2.83 -2.57
C ARG A 112 7.91 2.07 -3.02
N LEU A 113 7.95 1.40 -4.17
CA LEU A 113 6.86 0.54 -4.64
C LEU A 113 6.61 -0.62 -3.67
N GLU A 114 7.67 -1.26 -3.18
CA GLU A 114 7.57 -2.32 -2.17
C GLU A 114 6.95 -1.81 -0.87
N LEU A 115 7.38 -0.65 -0.37
CA LEU A 115 6.77 -0.02 0.80
C LEU A 115 5.28 0.27 0.58
N MET A 116 4.90 0.84 -0.56
CA MET A 116 3.50 1.15 -0.87
C MET A 116 2.63 -0.11 -0.89
N HIS A 117 3.09 -1.17 -1.56
CA HIS A 117 2.37 -2.45 -1.56
C HIS A 117 2.34 -3.10 -0.17
N SER A 118 3.42 -3.01 0.61
CA SER A 118 3.42 -3.54 1.98
C SER A 118 2.37 -2.85 2.85
N LEU A 119 2.18 -1.54 2.70
CA LEU A 119 1.10 -0.79 3.38
C LEU A 119 -0.28 -1.24 2.90
N LEU A 120 -0.47 -1.36 1.58
CA LEU A 120 -1.74 -1.84 1.00
C LEU A 120 -2.14 -3.20 1.56
N PHE A 121 -1.19 -4.11 1.74
CA PHE A 121 -1.45 -5.48 2.16
C PHE A 121 -1.38 -5.71 3.67
N SER A 122 -0.92 -4.74 4.48
CA SER A 122 -0.83 -4.88 5.95
C SER A 122 -1.82 -4.01 6.73
N LEU A 123 -2.28 -2.88 6.16
CA LEU A 123 -3.32 -2.07 6.78
C LEU A 123 -4.66 -2.82 6.84
N PRO A 124 -5.55 -2.48 7.82
CA PRO A 124 -6.87 -3.08 7.92
C PRO A 124 -7.72 -2.84 6.67
N GLY A 125 -8.43 -3.84 6.24
CA GLY A 125 -9.36 -3.77 5.12
C GLY A 125 -9.00 -4.73 3.99
N THR A 126 -9.83 -4.76 2.96
CA THR A 126 -9.61 -5.54 1.73
C THR A 126 -8.77 -4.72 0.76
N PRO A 127 -7.58 -5.19 0.37
CA PRO A 127 -6.75 -4.49 -0.60
C PRO A 127 -7.35 -4.56 -2.00
N VAL A 128 -7.48 -3.41 -2.64
CA VAL A 128 -7.87 -3.28 -4.05
C VAL A 128 -6.66 -2.79 -4.83
N MET A 129 -6.14 -3.63 -5.71
CA MET A 129 -4.98 -3.32 -6.52
C MET A 129 -5.41 -2.95 -7.94
N TYR A 130 -4.89 -1.84 -8.46
CA TYR A 130 -5.17 -1.43 -9.83
C TYR A 130 -4.26 -2.19 -10.79
N TYR A 131 -4.84 -2.69 -11.92
CA TYR A 131 -4.08 -3.46 -12.90
C TYR A 131 -2.83 -2.71 -13.39
N GLY A 132 -1.74 -3.43 -13.51
CA GLY A 132 -0.44 -2.89 -13.94
C GLY A 132 0.42 -2.31 -12.81
N ASP A 133 -0.14 -2.05 -11.62
CA ASP A 133 0.67 -1.62 -10.47
C ASP A 133 1.64 -2.73 -10.03
N GLU A 134 1.24 -4.00 -10.19
CA GLU A 134 2.04 -5.19 -9.89
C GLU A 134 3.29 -5.34 -10.78
N ILE A 135 3.29 -4.71 -11.95
CA ILE A 135 4.47 -4.67 -12.83
C ILE A 135 5.17 -3.32 -12.84
N GLY A 136 4.64 -2.33 -12.12
CA GLY A 136 5.17 -0.96 -12.13
C GLY A 136 4.82 -0.20 -13.41
N MET A 137 3.65 -0.43 -13.99
CA MET A 137 3.19 0.20 -15.22
C MET A 137 3.11 1.72 -15.09
N GLY A 138 3.57 2.44 -16.11
CA GLY A 138 3.51 3.89 -16.19
C GLY A 138 2.16 4.42 -16.67
N ASP A 139 2.12 5.74 -16.92
CA ASP A 139 0.96 6.45 -17.45
C ASP A 139 1.33 7.35 -18.62
N ASN A 140 0.32 7.89 -19.32
CA ASN A 140 0.50 8.84 -20.40
C ASN A 140 -0.24 10.16 -20.10
N ILE A 141 0.49 11.14 -19.58
CA ILE A 141 -0.06 12.45 -19.20
C ILE A 141 -0.58 13.30 -20.36
N PHE A 142 -0.29 12.92 -21.60
CA PHE A 142 -0.73 13.64 -22.80
C PHE A 142 -2.15 13.26 -23.25
N LEU A 143 -2.69 12.15 -22.75
CA LEU A 143 -4.08 11.77 -23.01
C LEU A 143 -5.04 12.61 -22.15
N GLY A 144 -6.19 12.93 -22.73
CA GLY A 144 -7.22 13.70 -22.05
C GLY A 144 -7.93 12.93 -20.94
N ASP A 145 -8.65 13.64 -20.07
CA ASP A 145 -9.40 13.09 -18.94
C ASP A 145 -8.55 12.10 -18.11
N ARG A 146 -9.10 10.99 -17.67
CA ARG A 146 -8.44 9.90 -16.93
C ARG A 146 -7.74 8.88 -17.81
N ASN A 147 -7.83 9.06 -19.14
CA ASN A 147 -7.34 8.08 -20.12
C ASN A 147 -5.85 7.76 -19.98
N GLY A 148 -5.06 8.72 -19.48
CA GLY A 148 -3.63 8.50 -19.23
C GLY A 148 -3.30 7.37 -18.24
N VAL A 149 -4.20 7.05 -17.31
CA VAL A 149 -4.04 5.95 -16.36
C VAL A 149 -4.81 4.69 -16.75
N ARG A 150 -5.52 4.71 -17.92
CA ARG A 150 -6.40 3.61 -18.40
C ARG A 150 -5.85 2.95 -19.67
N THR A 151 -4.57 3.12 -19.95
CA THR A 151 -3.92 2.53 -21.13
C THR A 151 -3.92 1.00 -21.06
N PRO A 152 -3.84 0.29 -22.21
CA PRO A 152 -3.86 -1.15 -22.25
C PRO A 152 -2.82 -1.81 -21.37
N MET A 153 -3.16 -2.93 -20.72
CA MET A 153 -2.23 -3.73 -19.93
C MET A 153 -1.08 -4.25 -20.81
N GLN A 154 0.12 -4.26 -20.25
CA GLN A 154 1.35 -4.66 -20.92
C GLN A 154 1.65 -6.14 -20.62
N TRP A 155 1.13 -7.05 -21.47
CA TRP A 155 1.28 -8.49 -21.28
C TRP A 155 2.60 -9.04 -21.81
N THR A 156 2.95 -8.66 -23.05
CA THR A 156 4.14 -9.17 -23.77
C THR A 156 4.85 -8.03 -24.51
N PRO A 157 6.09 -8.25 -25.00
CA PRO A 157 6.78 -7.28 -25.86
C PRO A 157 6.21 -7.19 -27.29
N ASP A 158 5.22 -8.01 -27.63
CA ASP A 158 4.64 -8.09 -28.95
C ASP A 158 3.74 -6.90 -29.30
N ARG A 159 3.20 -6.91 -30.52
CA ARG A 159 2.27 -5.91 -31.04
C ARG A 159 1.16 -5.59 -30.03
N ASN A 160 0.93 -4.29 -29.83
CA ASN A 160 -0.07 -3.78 -28.90
C ASN A 160 0.13 -4.30 -27.46
N ALA A 161 1.37 -4.56 -27.06
CA ALA A 161 1.70 -5.10 -25.75
C ALA A 161 1.04 -6.47 -25.45
N GLY A 162 0.75 -7.26 -26.47
CA GLY A 162 -0.01 -8.50 -26.31
C GLY A 162 -1.49 -8.31 -25.92
N PHE A 163 -1.95 -7.08 -25.76
CA PHE A 163 -3.32 -6.76 -25.33
C PHE A 163 -4.36 -7.03 -26.43
N SER A 164 -4.03 -6.75 -27.69
CA SER A 164 -4.95 -6.88 -28.80
C SER A 164 -4.23 -7.24 -30.11
N ARG A 165 -4.87 -8.03 -30.96
CA ARG A 165 -4.43 -8.32 -32.34
C ARG A 165 -4.92 -7.31 -33.38
N ALA A 166 -5.72 -6.32 -32.96
CA ALA A 166 -6.23 -5.27 -33.84
C ALA A 166 -5.10 -4.40 -34.42
N ASP A 167 -5.42 -3.64 -35.45
CA ASP A 167 -4.51 -2.57 -35.89
C ASP A 167 -4.35 -1.53 -34.79
N TYR A 168 -3.12 -1.00 -34.64
CA TYR A 168 -2.79 -0.02 -33.61
C TYR A 168 -3.77 1.18 -33.62
N ALA A 169 -4.12 1.66 -34.81
CA ALA A 169 -5.06 2.76 -34.99
C ALA A 169 -6.50 2.45 -34.53
N ARG A 170 -6.83 1.19 -34.29
CA ARG A 170 -8.14 0.75 -33.81
C ARG A 170 -8.20 0.54 -32.30
N LEU A 171 -7.09 0.68 -31.57
CA LEU A 171 -7.10 0.67 -30.13
C LEU A 171 -7.85 1.90 -29.61
N PHE A 172 -8.71 1.72 -28.62
CA PHE A 172 -9.42 2.83 -27.98
C PHE A 172 -8.44 3.81 -27.30
N LEU A 173 -7.42 3.27 -26.63
CA LEU A 173 -6.31 4.02 -26.08
C LEU A 173 -4.99 3.42 -26.56
N PRO A 174 -3.96 4.24 -26.80
CA PRO A 174 -2.65 3.74 -27.20
C PRO A 174 -1.97 2.98 -26.06
N VAL A 175 -1.13 2.01 -26.41
CA VAL A 175 -0.20 1.40 -25.46
C VAL A 175 0.91 2.39 -25.08
N ILE A 176 1.52 2.23 -23.92
CA ILE A 176 2.67 3.04 -23.51
C ILE A 176 3.92 2.54 -24.24
N ALA A 177 4.55 3.44 -24.98
CA ALA A 177 5.72 3.16 -25.82
C ALA A 177 6.89 4.13 -25.55
N ASP A 178 6.93 4.73 -24.36
CA ASP A 178 8.05 5.58 -23.95
C ASP A 178 9.28 4.76 -23.54
N THR A 179 10.40 5.44 -23.30
CA THR A 179 11.67 4.78 -22.97
C THR A 179 11.74 4.23 -21.55
N VAL A 180 10.86 4.65 -20.65
CA VAL A 180 10.87 4.26 -19.22
C VAL A 180 9.85 3.16 -18.95
N TYR A 181 8.63 3.32 -19.47
CA TYR A 181 7.49 2.47 -19.17
C TYR A 181 7.00 1.67 -20.38
N GLY A 182 7.72 1.75 -21.52
CA GLY A 182 7.32 1.08 -22.75
C GLY A 182 7.19 -0.43 -22.60
N TYR A 183 6.15 -0.98 -23.20
CA TYR A 183 5.78 -2.40 -23.08
C TYR A 183 6.84 -3.37 -23.58
N GLN A 184 7.77 -2.92 -24.44
CA GLN A 184 8.86 -3.75 -24.95
C GLN A 184 9.81 -4.21 -23.83
N ALA A 185 9.99 -3.38 -22.79
CA ALA A 185 10.86 -3.69 -21.65
C ALA A 185 10.07 -3.99 -20.37
N LEU A 186 8.92 -3.33 -20.20
CA LEU A 186 8.08 -3.46 -19.00
C LEU A 186 6.79 -4.21 -19.34
N ASN A 187 6.76 -5.51 -19.10
CA ASN A 187 5.61 -6.35 -19.38
C ASN A 187 5.55 -7.57 -18.45
N VAL A 188 4.40 -8.24 -18.41
CA VAL A 188 4.17 -9.40 -17.55
C VAL A 188 5.11 -10.54 -17.89
N GLU A 189 5.26 -10.89 -19.19
CA GLU A 189 6.09 -12.02 -19.63
C GLU A 189 7.53 -11.88 -19.16
N ALA A 190 8.16 -10.70 -19.35
CA ALA A 190 9.51 -10.43 -18.90
C ALA A 190 9.66 -10.52 -17.37
N GLN A 191 8.65 -10.04 -16.64
CA GLN A 191 8.68 -10.08 -15.18
C GLN A 191 8.39 -11.48 -14.62
N GLU A 192 7.56 -12.27 -15.25
CA GLU A 192 7.36 -13.70 -14.88
C GLU A 192 8.66 -14.49 -14.98
N ALA A 193 9.46 -14.23 -16.00
CA ALA A 193 10.73 -14.89 -16.21
C ALA A 193 11.85 -14.45 -15.22
N SER A 194 11.64 -13.36 -14.48
CA SER A 194 12.63 -12.79 -13.55
C SER A 194 12.22 -13.01 -12.09
N ALA A 195 12.93 -13.87 -11.37
CA ALA A 195 12.61 -14.19 -9.96
C ALA A 195 12.59 -12.95 -9.05
N GLY A 196 13.45 -11.95 -9.29
CA GLY A 196 13.53 -10.71 -8.52
C GLY A 196 12.61 -9.59 -9.01
N SER A 197 11.68 -9.85 -9.94
CA SER A 197 10.76 -8.85 -10.49
C SER A 197 9.79 -8.31 -9.44
N LEU A 198 9.19 -7.15 -9.74
CA LEU A 198 8.13 -6.59 -8.90
C LEU A 198 6.91 -7.52 -8.87
N LEU A 199 6.53 -8.09 -10.02
CA LEU A 199 5.41 -9.01 -10.13
C LEU A 199 5.56 -10.22 -9.22
N ASN A 200 6.71 -10.90 -9.28
CA ASN A 200 6.95 -12.07 -8.46
C ASN A 200 7.01 -11.72 -6.98
N TRP A 201 7.61 -10.59 -6.63
CA TRP A 201 7.62 -10.08 -5.26
C TRP A 201 6.19 -9.75 -4.75
N VAL A 202 5.34 -9.13 -5.57
CA VAL A 202 3.92 -8.87 -5.20
C VAL A 202 3.15 -10.19 -5.00
N ARG A 203 3.43 -11.20 -5.82
CA ARG A 203 2.84 -12.56 -5.64
C ARG A 203 3.19 -13.14 -4.27
N GLU A 204 4.47 -13.01 -3.84
CA GLU A 204 4.87 -13.45 -2.49
C GLU A 204 4.17 -12.67 -1.38
N LEU A 205 4.04 -11.36 -1.54
CA LEU A 205 3.34 -10.51 -0.58
C LEU A 205 1.86 -10.91 -0.43
N ILE A 206 1.19 -11.20 -1.55
CA ILE A 206 -0.20 -11.69 -1.56
C ILE A 206 -0.29 -13.07 -0.90
N ARG A 207 0.68 -13.97 -1.16
CA ARG A 207 0.74 -15.28 -0.54
C ARG A 207 0.87 -15.16 0.98
N ALA A 208 1.82 -14.35 1.46
CA ALA A 208 1.99 -14.08 2.88
C ALA A 208 0.68 -13.55 3.52
N ARG A 209 0.02 -12.57 2.89
CA ARG A 209 -1.26 -12.06 3.40
C ARG A 209 -2.34 -13.15 3.49
N LYS A 210 -2.44 -14.05 2.52
CA LYS A 210 -3.43 -15.14 2.52
C LYS A 210 -3.15 -16.19 3.60
N GLN A 211 -1.89 -16.43 3.94
CA GLN A 211 -1.46 -17.40 4.94
C GLN A 211 -1.63 -16.89 6.38
N HIS A 212 -1.69 -15.57 6.57
CA HIS A 212 -1.71 -14.95 7.89
C HIS A 212 -3.05 -14.25 8.18
N PRO A 213 -3.97 -14.92 8.93
CA PRO A 213 -5.29 -14.36 9.26
C PRO A 213 -5.23 -12.98 9.91
N ALA A 214 -4.22 -12.71 10.73
CA ALA A 214 -4.05 -11.41 11.35
C ALA A 214 -3.99 -10.25 10.34
N LEU A 215 -3.51 -10.45 9.10
CA LEU A 215 -3.47 -9.39 8.08
C LEU A 215 -4.84 -9.05 7.47
N TRP A 216 -5.81 -9.96 7.48
CA TRP A 216 -7.12 -9.70 6.87
C TRP A 216 -8.26 -9.56 7.89
N MET A 217 -8.18 -10.18 9.08
CA MET A 217 -9.20 -10.07 10.13
C MET A 217 -8.70 -9.45 11.44
N GLY A 218 -7.38 -9.33 11.63
CA GLY A 218 -6.82 -8.85 12.90
C GLY A 218 -7.16 -7.39 13.19
N LYS A 219 -7.36 -7.06 14.46
CA LYS A 219 -7.51 -5.69 14.93
C LYS A 219 -6.19 -4.93 14.86
N LEU A 220 -6.24 -3.66 14.50
CA LEU A 220 -5.08 -2.78 14.46
C LEU A 220 -4.80 -2.18 15.82
N ARG A 221 -3.54 -2.22 16.28
CA ARG A 221 -3.04 -1.44 17.41
C ARG A 221 -1.69 -0.84 17.08
N PHE A 222 -1.56 0.49 17.14
CA PHE A 222 -0.28 1.15 16.94
C PHE A 222 0.65 0.95 18.14
N VAL A 223 1.93 0.69 17.83
CA VAL A 223 3.06 0.57 18.79
C VAL A 223 4.21 1.48 18.31
N ASN A 224 3.86 2.66 17.86
CA ASN A 224 4.78 3.56 17.20
C ASN A 224 5.96 3.97 18.08
N PRO A 225 7.20 3.93 17.55
CA PRO A 225 8.38 4.45 18.24
C PRO A 225 8.34 5.98 18.32
N THR A 226 9.24 6.58 19.11
CA THR A 226 9.44 8.04 19.17
C THR A 226 9.86 8.62 17.82
N ASN A 227 10.64 7.87 17.05
CA ASN A 227 11.03 8.25 15.68
C ASN A 227 9.81 8.29 14.73
N ARG A 228 9.36 9.49 14.36
CA ARG A 228 8.18 9.71 13.50
C ARG A 228 8.32 9.18 12.07
N LYS A 229 9.54 8.91 11.61
CA LYS A 229 9.82 8.35 10.27
C LYS A 229 9.48 6.87 10.18
N VAL A 230 9.29 6.21 11.32
CA VAL A 230 8.91 4.80 11.39
C VAL A 230 7.48 4.67 11.92
N MET A 231 6.66 3.90 11.21
CA MET A 231 5.36 3.45 11.69
C MET A 231 5.49 2.00 12.14
N ALA A 232 4.93 1.68 13.29
CA ALA A 232 4.84 0.33 13.79
C ALA A 232 3.44 0.06 14.35
N PHE A 233 2.90 -1.08 14.00
CA PHE A 233 1.58 -1.51 14.47
C PHE A 233 1.52 -3.03 14.55
N VAL A 234 0.64 -3.52 15.39
CA VAL A 234 0.30 -4.93 15.43
C VAL A 234 -1.07 -5.19 14.83
N ARG A 235 -1.20 -6.35 14.20
CA ARG A 235 -2.45 -6.95 13.75
C ARG A 235 -2.71 -8.14 14.65
N ILE A 236 -3.80 -8.10 15.41
CA ILE A 236 -4.11 -9.09 16.45
C ILE A 236 -5.36 -9.87 16.03
N ALA A 237 -5.20 -11.16 15.78
CA ALA A 237 -6.26 -12.14 15.57
C ALA A 237 -6.27 -13.15 16.73
N PRO A 238 -7.31 -14.01 16.88
CA PRO A 238 -7.41 -14.94 18.01
C PRO A 238 -6.19 -15.84 18.19
N GLU A 239 -5.61 -16.33 17.11
CA GLU A 239 -4.50 -17.30 17.14
C GLU A 239 -3.16 -16.73 16.68
N GLU A 240 -3.14 -15.47 16.25
CA GLU A 240 -1.96 -14.88 15.63
C GLU A 240 -1.82 -13.39 15.92
N THR A 241 -0.62 -12.97 16.22
CA THR A 241 -0.24 -11.56 16.31
C THR A 241 0.91 -11.28 15.34
N LEU A 242 0.70 -10.31 14.45
CA LEU A 242 1.74 -9.84 13.55
C LEU A 242 2.17 -8.42 13.91
N LEU A 243 3.48 -8.18 13.94
CA LEU A 243 4.07 -6.87 14.07
C LEU A 243 4.52 -6.40 12.68
N CYS A 244 3.98 -5.26 12.24
CA CYS A 244 4.32 -4.63 10.96
C CYS A 244 5.06 -3.32 11.21
N LEU A 245 6.19 -3.12 10.53
CA LEU A 245 6.99 -1.90 10.59
C LEU A 245 7.23 -1.35 9.19
N CYS A 246 7.23 -0.01 9.08
CA CYS A 246 7.52 0.69 7.84
C CYS A 246 8.40 1.91 8.11
N ASN A 247 9.48 2.07 7.33
CA ASN A 247 10.30 3.28 7.31
C ASN A 247 9.94 4.14 6.10
N PHE A 248 9.44 5.34 6.31
CA PHE A 248 9.07 6.28 5.24
C PHE A 248 10.25 7.10 4.70
N ALA A 249 11.42 7.03 5.36
CA ALA A 249 12.56 7.87 5.02
C ALA A 249 13.47 7.26 3.95
N ARG A 250 14.13 8.16 3.21
CA ARG A 250 15.19 7.85 2.22
C ARG A 250 16.48 7.31 2.82
N GLY A 251 16.62 7.34 4.13
CA GLY A 251 17.76 6.80 4.87
C GLY A 251 17.34 5.75 5.89
N ALA A 252 18.31 4.98 6.36
CA ALA A 252 18.06 4.01 7.43
C ALA A 252 17.57 4.72 8.71
N GLN A 253 16.65 4.10 9.42
CA GLN A 253 16.05 4.65 10.64
C GLN A 253 16.06 3.64 11.77
N PRO A 254 16.47 4.05 12.98
CA PRO A 254 16.29 3.25 14.17
C PRO A 254 14.83 3.30 14.63
N ALA A 255 14.36 2.20 15.19
CA ALA A 255 13.08 2.06 15.84
C ALA A 255 13.28 1.43 17.21
N GLU A 256 12.73 2.09 18.23
CA GLU A 256 12.69 1.61 19.61
C GLU A 256 11.23 1.46 20.00
N LEU A 257 10.79 0.19 20.20
CA LEU A 257 9.39 -0.17 20.39
C LEU A 257 9.14 -0.66 21.81
N ASP A 258 8.04 -0.25 22.39
CA ASP A 258 7.50 -0.91 23.57
C ASP A 258 6.69 -2.13 23.14
N LEU A 259 7.30 -3.30 23.30
CA LEU A 259 6.68 -4.60 23.05
C LEU A 259 6.52 -5.42 24.36
N SER A 260 6.56 -4.77 25.50
CA SER A 260 6.51 -5.42 26.83
C SER A 260 5.29 -6.34 27.01
N SER A 261 4.16 -6.02 26.35
CA SER A 261 2.96 -6.88 26.32
C SER A 261 3.21 -8.29 25.75
N TRP A 262 4.30 -8.48 25.00
CA TRP A 262 4.70 -9.77 24.40
C TRP A 262 6.06 -10.23 24.93
N LYS A 263 6.39 -9.90 26.18
CA LYS A 263 7.61 -10.36 26.83
C LYS A 263 7.72 -11.91 26.74
N GLY A 264 8.89 -12.38 26.35
CA GLY A 264 9.18 -13.80 26.16
C GLY A 264 8.84 -14.34 24.77
N TRP A 265 8.14 -13.57 23.94
CA TRP A 265 7.81 -13.97 22.57
C TRP A 265 8.97 -13.69 21.61
N THR A 266 9.05 -14.49 20.55
CA THR A 266 10.08 -14.37 19.52
C THR A 266 9.45 -13.83 18.24
N PRO A 267 9.89 -12.66 17.72
CA PRO A 267 9.50 -12.20 16.39
C PRO A 267 10.16 -13.06 15.30
N ILE A 268 9.35 -13.62 14.42
CA ILE A 268 9.81 -14.38 13.23
C ILE A 268 9.49 -13.56 12.00
N GLU A 269 10.51 -13.18 11.23
CA GLU A 269 10.32 -12.45 9.98
C GLU A 269 9.64 -13.35 8.95
N LEU A 270 8.57 -12.85 8.28
CA LEU A 270 7.64 -13.72 7.53
C LEU A 270 8.21 -14.22 6.19
N PHE A 271 9.09 -13.47 5.53
CA PHE A 271 9.55 -13.82 4.18
C PHE A 271 10.77 -14.75 4.21
N ALA A 272 11.67 -14.54 5.18
CA ALA A 272 12.88 -15.36 5.36
C ALA A 272 12.71 -16.40 6.49
N GLU A 273 11.59 -16.40 7.20
CA GLU A 273 11.32 -17.22 8.39
C GLU A 273 12.44 -17.16 9.43
N THR A 274 13.06 -16.00 9.55
CA THR A 274 14.23 -15.79 10.41
C THR A 274 13.78 -15.30 11.78
N PRO A 275 14.20 -16.00 12.87
CA PRO A 275 13.93 -15.55 14.23
C PRO A 275 14.79 -14.34 14.59
N PHE A 276 14.16 -13.38 15.26
CA PHE A 276 14.80 -12.20 15.83
C PHE A 276 14.95 -12.37 17.35
N PRO A 277 15.70 -11.50 18.03
CA PRO A 277 15.89 -11.60 19.48
C PRO A 277 14.58 -11.64 20.25
N VAL A 278 14.51 -12.44 21.32
CA VAL A 278 13.34 -12.56 22.18
C VAL A 278 13.00 -11.20 22.78
N ILE A 279 11.71 -10.88 22.81
CA ILE A 279 11.18 -9.65 23.42
C ILE A 279 11.39 -9.71 24.94
N THR A 280 11.90 -8.62 25.50
CA THR A 280 12.14 -8.46 26.94
C THR A 280 11.31 -7.30 27.51
N GLU A 281 11.50 -6.94 28.76
CA GLU A 281 10.93 -5.72 29.36
C GLU A 281 11.58 -4.44 28.86
N ARG A 282 12.76 -4.55 28.21
CA ARG A 282 13.45 -3.38 27.64
C ARG A 282 12.86 -3.02 26.30
N PRO A 283 12.95 -1.75 25.89
CA PRO A 283 12.54 -1.34 24.54
C PRO A 283 13.21 -2.20 23.47
N TYR A 284 12.41 -2.67 22.52
CA TYR A 284 12.87 -3.53 21.43
C TYR A 284 13.48 -2.68 20.32
N GLN A 285 14.75 -2.88 20.05
CA GLN A 285 15.51 -2.08 19.10
C GLN A 285 15.64 -2.76 17.76
N LEU A 286 15.30 -2.03 16.70
CA LEU A 286 15.43 -2.44 15.31
C LEU A 286 16.02 -1.31 14.47
N SER A 287 16.56 -1.65 13.30
CA SER A 287 16.93 -0.69 12.27
C SER A 287 16.31 -1.10 10.95
N LEU A 288 15.66 -0.16 10.28
CA LEU A 288 15.05 -0.37 8.97
C LEU A 288 15.85 0.39 7.92
N GLY A 289 16.22 -0.27 6.83
CA GLY A 289 16.83 0.39 5.67
C GLY A 289 15.87 1.44 5.04
N ALA A 290 16.39 2.23 4.12
CA ALA A 290 15.63 3.23 3.37
C ALA A 290 14.37 2.63 2.73
N TYR A 291 13.19 3.19 3.04
CA TYR A 291 11.89 2.68 2.59
C TYR A 291 11.67 1.19 2.91
N GLY A 292 12.38 0.67 3.92
CA GLY A 292 12.27 -0.72 4.34
C GLY A 292 11.01 -0.98 5.15
N PHE A 293 10.57 -2.22 5.13
CA PHE A 293 9.49 -2.70 5.97
C PHE A 293 9.84 -4.09 6.51
N TYR A 294 9.14 -4.49 7.59
CA TYR A 294 9.18 -5.83 8.14
C TYR A 294 7.77 -6.27 8.54
N TRP A 295 7.49 -7.53 8.34
CA TRP A 295 6.34 -8.23 8.92
C TRP A 295 6.86 -9.39 9.77
N TYR A 296 6.56 -9.37 11.05
CA TYR A 296 6.96 -10.42 11.99
C TYR A 296 5.74 -11.12 12.54
N ARG A 297 5.76 -12.43 12.57
CA ARG A 297 4.87 -13.22 13.42
C ARG A 297 5.47 -13.25 14.83
N LEU A 298 4.70 -12.83 15.82
CA LEU A 298 5.09 -12.94 17.22
C LEU A 298 4.75 -14.33 17.71
N GLN A 299 5.77 -15.15 17.96
CA GLN A 299 5.62 -16.54 18.41
C GLN A 299 5.74 -16.61 19.92
N ALA A 300 4.70 -17.13 20.58
CA ALA A 300 4.72 -17.38 22.02
C ALA A 300 5.79 -18.42 22.40
N PRO A 301 6.36 -18.34 23.61
CA PRO A 301 7.24 -19.39 24.12
C PRO A 301 6.50 -20.74 24.19
N GLU A 302 7.21 -21.83 23.92
CA GLU A 302 6.65 -23.17 24.02
C GLU A 302 6.12 -23.40 25.45
N GLY A 303 4.82 -23.72 25.59
CA GLY A 303 4.15 -23.98 26.86
C GLY A 303 3.35 -22.83 27.49
N GLY A 304 3.28 -21.66 26.82
CA GLY A 304 2.43 -20.53 27.22
C GLY A 304 1.13 -20.51 26.42
N SER A 305 0.02 -20.89 27.02
CA SER A 305 -1.30 -20.54 26.44
C SER A 305 -1.51 -19.05 26.49
N ALA A 306 -1.99 -18.46 25.39
CA ALA A 306 -2.43 -17.08 25.39
C ALA A 306 -3.52 -16.88 26.46
N SER A 307 -3.25 -16.06 27.46
CA SER A 307 -4.20 -15.65 28.50
C SER A 307 -4.93 -14.39 28.07
#